data_5f56727e189ca4457b2a09a350944280
#
_entry.id   5f56727e189ca4457b2a09a350944280
#
_cell.length_a   1.000
_cell.length_b   1.000
_cell.length_c   1.000
_cell.angle_alpha   90.00
_cell.angle_beta   90.00
_cell.angle_gamma   90.00
#
_symmetry.space_group_name_H-M   'P 1'
#
loop_
_entity.id
_entity.type
_entity.pdbx_description
1 polymer ?
#
loop_
_entity_poly.entity_id
_entity_poly.type
_entity_poly.pdbx_seq_one_letter_code
_entity_poly.pdbx_strand_id
1 'polypeptide(L)'
;MSTLARLSLESQGDVELAKVAGEVDASNVADLSQRLLAAVSNKARALVLDLSETSYIDSSGIGLIFDAAARLRNRRQELRLVVTPRSFVGEVLAAVSMERSVPIDAQLDEALRAVDDSG
;
A
#
# COMPACT_ATOMS: atom_id res chain seq x y z
N MET A 1 10.87 -19.96 -6.91
CA MET A 1 10.45 -19.04 -6.05
C MET A 1 10.68 -17.66 -6.54
N SER A 2 9.82 -16.88 -6.39
CA SER A 2 9.94 -15.59 -6.95
C SER A 2 10.23 -14.57 -5.91
N THR A 3 11.24 -13.75 -6.17
CA THR A 3 11.44 -12.59 -5.37
C THR A 3 11.39 -11.39 -6.27
N LEU A 4 10.36 -11.37 -7.11
CA LEU A 4 10.21 -10.28 -8.06
C LEU A 4 9.86 -8.97 -7.40
N ALA A 5 9.41 -8.99 -6.14
CA ALA A 5 9.10 -7.78 -5.41
C ALA A 5 10.13 -7.54 -4.30
N ARG A 6 10.46 -6.26 -4.10
CA ARG A 6 11.30 -5.82 -2.99
C ARG A 6 10.52 -4.85 -2.14
N LEU A 7 10.57 -5.06 -0.83
CA LEU A 7 9.87 -4.24 0.14
C LEU A 7 10.88 -3.44 0.96
N SER A 8 10.68 -2.12 1.00
CA SER A 8 11.46 -1.22 1.83
C SER A 8 10.52 -0.59 2.85
N LEU A 9 10.94 -0.55 4.11
CA LEU A 9 10.13 -0.05 5.21
C LEU A 9 10.85 1.09 5.91
N GLU A 10 10.10 2.14 6.24
CA GLU A 10 10.65 3.30 6.90
C GLU A 10 9.56 3.92 7.78
N SER A 11 9.92 4.31 9.00
CA SER A 11 8.98 5.00 9.89
C SER A 11 9.27 6.49 9.85
N GLN A 12 8.21 7.28 9.68
CA GLN A 12 8.29 8.73 9.74
C GLN A 12 7.27 9.20 10.75
N GLY A 13 7.73 9.45 11.99
CA GLY A 13 6.83 9.78 13.07
C GLY A 13 5.89 8.64 13.36
N ASP A 14 4.59 8.91 13.29
CA ASP A 14 3.57 7.90 13.52
C ASP A 14 3.02 7.32 12.21
N VAL A 15 3.75 7.49 11.10
CA VAL A 15 3.37 6.94 9.80
C VAL A 15 4.40 5.89 9.39
N GLU A 16 3.94 4.71 9.02
CA GLU A 16 4.79 3.70 8.44
C GLU A 16 4.74 3.83 6.93
N LEU A 17 5.90 3.89 6.30
CA LEU A 17 6.02 4.00 4.85
C LEU A 17 6.58 2.70 4.31
N ALA A 18 5.85 2.07 3.40
CA ALA A 18 6.27 0.84 2.74
C ALA A 18 6.34 1.08 1.24
N LYS A 19 7.48 0.80 0.64
CA LYS A 19 7.63 0.90 -0.81
C LYS A 19 7.82 -0.50 -1.37
N VAL A 20 7.04 -0.83 -2.39
CA VAL A 20 7.13 -2.12 -3.06
C VAL A 20 7.60 -1.88 -4.49
N ALA A 21 8.73 -2.48 -4.85
CA ALA A 21 9.26 -2.40 -6.21
C ALA A 21 9.18 -3.78 -6.85
N GLY A 22 8.77 -3.81 -8.13
CA GLY A 22 8.70 -5.06 -8.89
C GLY A 22 7.29 -5.56 -9.05
N GLU A 23 7.13 -6.89 -9.07
CA GLU A 23 5.85 -7.52 -9.39
C GLU A 23 5.20 -8.10 -8.15
N VAL A 24 3.90 -7.85 -7.99
CA VAL A 24 3.12 -8.40 -6.87
C VAL A 24 2.14 -9.40 -7.45
N ASP A 25 2.28 -10.66 -7.05
CA ASP A 25 1.45 -11.73 -7.57
C ASP A 25 1.26 -12.82 -6.52
N ALA A 26 0.60 -13.91 -6.91
CA ALA A 26 0.26 -14.98 -5.97
C ALA A 26 1.49 -15.61 -5.32
N SER A 27 2.67 -15.52 -5.96
CA SER A 27 3.88 -16.16 -5.42
C SER A 27 4.46 -15.41 -4.23
N ASN A 28 4.19 -14.11 -4.08
CA ASN A 28 4.81 -13.31 -3.02
C ASN A 28 3.81 -12.55 -2.14
N VAL A 29 2.53 -12.61 -2.45
CA VAL A 29 1.54 -11.77 -1.76
C VAL A 29 1.42 -12.14 -0.27
N ALA A 30 1.53 -13.41 0.09
CA ALA A 30 1.40 -13.82 1.48
C ALA A 30 2.56 -13.27 2.32
N ASP A 31 3.78 -13.35 1.80
CA ASP A 31 4.95 -12.82 2.48
C ASP A 31 4.87 -11.30 2.61
N LEU A 32 4.49 -10.61 1.52
CA LEU A 32 4.35 -9.17 1.55
C LEU A 32 3.30 -8.74 2.58
N SER A 33 2.16 -9.39 2.60
CA SER A 33 1.09 -9.06 3.53
C SER A 33 1.55 -9.19 4.97
N GLN A 34 2.22 -10.29 5.28
CA GLN A 34 2.71 -10.53 6.63
C GLN A 34 3.70 -9.45 7.05
N ARG A 35 4.64 -9.11 6.18
CA ARG A 35 5.67 -8.13 6.49
C ARG A 35 5.09 -6.72 6.61
N LEU A 36 4.13 -6.37 5.75
CA LEU A 36 3.49 -5.07 5.82
C LEU A 36 2.74 -4.88 7.14
N LEU A 37 1.93 -5.86 7.50
CA LEU A 37 1.12 -5.74 8.71
C LEU A 37 1.98 -5.79 9.98
N ALA A 38 3.06 -6.56 9.96
CA ALA A 38 3.98 -6.63 11.09
C ALA A 38 4.74 -5.32 11.29
N ALA A 39 4.95 -4.55 10.21
CA ALA A 39 5.67 -3.29 10.29
C ALA A 39 4.86 -2.17 10.93
N VAL A 40 3.52 -2.27 10.92
CA VAL A 40 2.67 -1.20 11.41
C VAL A 40 2.44 -1.40 12.91
N SER A 41 3.06 -0.54 13.71
CA SER A 41 2.90 -0.63 15.16
C SER A 41 1.49 -0.18 15.58
N ASN A 42 1.09 -0.56 16.78
CA ASN A 42 -0.22 -0.15 17.30
C ASN A 42 -0.34 1.35 17.49
N LYS A 43 0.77 2.07 17.52
CA LYS A 43 0.79 3.51 17.71
C LYS A 43 0.80 4.28 16.40
N ALA A 44 0.95 3.59 15.28
CA ALA A 44 0.94 4.26 14.00
C ALA A 44 -0.45 4.74 13.65
N ARG A 45 -0.55 5.89 13.00
CA ARG A 45 -1.81 6.41 12.50
C ARG A 45 -2.16 5.86 11.13
N ALA A 46 -1.13 5.54 10.35
CA ALA A 46 -1.34 5.17 8.96
C ALA A 46 -0.20 4.36 8.43
N LEU A 47 -0.52 3.54 7.43
CA LEU A 47 0.45 2.90 6.55
C LEU A 47 0.29 3.56 5.18
N VAL A 48 1.38 4.11 4.65
CA VAL A 48 1.42 4.61 3.28
C VAL A 48 2.12 3.55 2.45
N LEU A 49 1.41 2.96 1.52
CA LEU A 49 1.92 1.91 0.65
C LEU A 49 2.23 2.52 -0.71
N ASP A 50 3.52 2.66 -0.99
CA ASP A 50 3.99 3.31 -2.21
C ASP A 50 4.21 2.25 -3.28
N LEU A 51 3.35 2.28 -4.29
CA LEU A 51 3.37 1.35 -5.41
C LEU A 51 3.89 2.01 -6.69
N SER A 52 4.57 3.17 -6.56
CA SER A 52 5.04 3.89 -7.74
C SER A 52 6.13 3.13 -8.50
N GLU A 53 6.83 2.20 -7.84
CA GLU A 53 7.83 1.36 -8.48
C GLU A 53 7.33 -0.08 -8.68
N THR A 54 6.07 -0.32 -8.43
CA THR A 54 5.45 -1.62 -8.69
C THR A 54 5.07 -1.68 -10.16
N SER A 55 5.61 -2.68 -10.87
CA SER A 55 5.42 -2.79 -12.32
C SER A 55 4.24 -3.69 -12.70
N TYR A 56 3.78 -4.53 -11.78
CA TYR A 56 2.71 -5.48 -12.07
C TYR A 56 1.96 -5.83 -10.79
N ILE A 57 0.65 -5.98 -10.93
CA ILE A 57 -0.20 -6.45 -9.83
C ILE A 57 -1.33 -7.28 -10.44
N ASP A 58 -1.64 -8.41 -9.81
CA ASP A 58 -2.76 -9.24 -10.23
C ASP A 58 -3.85 -9.25 -9.15
N SER A 59 -4.83 -10.14 -9.29
CA SER A 59 -5.95 -10.19 -8.34
C SER A 59 -5.50 -10.52 -6.92
N SER A 60 -4.40 -11.26 -6.77
CA SER A 60 -3.86 -11.55 -5.44
C SER A 60 -3.36 -10.29 -4.76
N GLY A 61 -2.69 -9.40 -5.52
CA GLY A 61 -2.22 -8.14 -4.99
C GLY A 61 -3.37 -7.19 -4.67
N ILE A 62 -4.39 -7.18 -5.51
CA ILE A 62 -5.60 -6.39 -5.23
C ILE A 62 -6.21 -6.88 -3.91
N GLY A 63 -6.29 -8.19 -3.73
CA GLY A 63 -6.80 -8.76 -2.49
C GLY A 63 -5.98 -8.38 -1.27
N LEU A 64 -4.66 -8.31 -1.43
CA LEU A 64 -3.77 -7.88 -0.35
C LEU A 64 -4.12 -6.46 0.09
N ILE A 65 -4.37 -5.57 -0.87
CA ILE A 65 -4.69 -4.17 -0.55
C ILE A 65 -6.01 -4.09 0.21
N PHE A 66 -7.06 -4.78 -0.27
CA PHE A 66 -8.34 -4.77 0.42
C PHE A 66 -8.25 -5.38 1.82
N ASP A 67 -7.51 -6.46 1.97
CA ASP A 67 -7.34 -7.11 3.26
C ASP A 67 -6.57 -6.21 4.23
N ALA A 68 -5.51 -5.59 3.77
CA ALA A 68 -4.74 -4.67 4.61
C ALA A 68 -5.59 -3.49 5.04
N ALA A 69 -6.40 -2.94 4.13
CA ALA A 69 -7.28 -1.82 4.45
C ALA A 69 -8.27 -2.20 5.55
N ALA A 70 -8.86 -3.39 5.45
CA ALA A 70 -9.83 -3.85 6.43
C ALA A 70 -9.19 -4.07 7.80
N ARG A 71 -8.00 -4.68 7.83
CA ARG A 71 -7.30 -4.95 9.08
C ARG A 71 -6.86 -3.66 9.77
N LEU A 72 -6.36 -2.69 9.01
CA LEU A 72 -5.95 -1.42 9.58
C LEU A 72 -7.15 -0.64 10.09
N ARG A 73 -8.27 -0.67 9.35
CA ARG A 73 -9.49 0.00 9.78
C ARG A 73 -9.98 -0.56 11.12
N ASN A 74 -9.87 -1.87 11.31
CA ASN A 74 -10.25 -2.48 12.59
C ASN A 74 -9.37 -2.02 13.74
N ARG A 75 -8.16 -1.55 13.44
CA ARG A 75 -7.24 -1.02 14.42
C ARG A 75 -7.28 0.51 14.47
N ARG A 76 -8.25 1.12 13.78
CA ARG A 76 -8.41 2.57 13.68
C ARG A 76 -7.17 3.23 13.07
N GLN A 77 -6.59 2.55 12.11
CA GLN A 77 -5.45 3.04 11.35
C GLN A 77 -5.86 3.16 9.89
N GLU A 78 -5.20 4.05 9.17
CA GLU A 78 -5.53 4.36 7.78
C GLU A 78 -4.53 3.70 6.83
N LEU A 79 -5.02 3.20 5.70
CA LEU A 79 -4.17 2.80 4.59
C LEU A 79 -4.30 3.85 3.49
N ARG A 80 -3.18 4.33 2.99
CA ARG A 80 -3.17 5.19 1.81
C ARG A 80 -2.22 4.58 0.79
N LEU A 81 -2.54 4.77 -0.49
CA LEU A 81 -1.72 4.25 -1.59
C LEU A 81 -1.09 5.41 -2.34
N VAL A 82 0.13 5.18 -2.83
CA VAL A 82 0.75 6.08 -3.80
C VAL A 82 0.91 5.30 -5.09
N VAL A 83 0.27 5.77 -6.16
CA VAL A 83 0.22 5.07 -7.43
C VAL A 83 0.42 6.10 -8.55
N THR A 84 1.34 5.81 -9.45
CA THR A 84 1.55 6.68 -10.61
C THR A 84 0.34 6.57 -11.53
N PRO A 85 -0.35 7.68 -11.82
CA PRO A 85 -1.48 7.66 -12.76
C PRO A 85 -1.03 7.13 -14.12
N ARG A 86 -1.89 6.37 -14.77
CA ARG A 86 -1.67 5.80 -16.11
C ARG A 86 -0.58 4.73 -16.14
N SER A 87 0.02 4.37 -15.02
CA SER A 87 0.87 3.18 -14.96
C SER A 87 -0.03 1.93 -15.07
N PHE A 88 0.59 0.78 -15.34
CA PHE A 88 -0.19 -0.46 -15.39
C PHE A 88 -0.94 -0.67 -14.07
N VAL A 89 -0.25 -0.50 -12.95
CA VAL A 89 -0.88 -0.67 -11.63
C VAL A 89 -1.99 0.34 -11.43
N GLY A 90 -1.77 1.59 -11.81
CA GLY A 90 -2.80 2.63 -11.72
C GLY A 90 -4.05 2.27 -12.50
N GLU A 91 -3.87 1.74 -13.71
CA GLU A 91 -5.00 1.33 -14.54
C GLU A 91 -5.75 0.15 -13.94
N VAL A 92 -5.02 -0.83 -13.41
CA VAL A 92 -5.64 -1.99 -12.76
C VAL A 92 -6.46 -1.56 -11.54
N LEU A 93 -5.90 -0.69 -10.70
CA LEU A 93 -6.60 -0.25 -9.51
C LEU A 93 -7.82 0.60 -9.84
N ALA A 94 -7.73 1.42 -10.88
CA ALA A 94 -8.87 2.21 -11.34
C ALA A 94 -9.99 1.30 -11.86
N ALA A 95 -9.62 0.22 -12.54
CA ALA A 95 -10.60 -0.72 -13.10
C ALA A 95 -11.42 -1.40 -12.02
N VAL A 96 -10.87 -1.58 -10.81
CA VAL A 96 -11.59 -2.18 -9.69
C VAL A 96 -12.14 -1.13 -8.72
N SER A 97 -12.06 0.13 -9.10
CA SER A 97 -12.55 1.26 -8.29
C SER A 97 -11.92 1.29 -6.89
N MET A 98 -10.63 1.03 -6.83
CA MET A 98 -9.91 0.97 -5.56
C MET A 98 -10.06 2.27 -4.75
N GLU A 99 -10.15 3.41 -5.45
CA GLU A 99 -10.25 4.71 -4.79
C GLU A 99 -11.52 4.83 -3.95
N ARG A 100 -12.50 3.97 -4.16
CA ARG A 100 -13.72 3.97 -3.32
C ARG A 100 -13.47 3.37 -1.94
N SER A 101 -12.43 2.57 -1.81
CA SER A 101 -12.11 1.87 -0.56
C SER A 101 -10.86 2.41 0.12
N VAL A 102 -9.90 2.89 -0.65
CA VAL A 102 -8.59 3.30 -0.13
C VAL A 102 -8.20 4.60 -0.81
N PRO A 103 -7.83 5.63 -0.05
CA PRO A 103 -7.34 6.87 -0.66
C PRO A 103 -6.09 6.61 -1.49
N ILE A 104 -6.03 7.22 -2.67
CA ILE A 104 -4.92 7.06 -3.59
C ILE A 104 -4.36 8.43 -3.93
N ASP A 105 -3.05 8.60 -3.81
CA ASP A 105 -2.35 9.83 -4.17
C ASP A 105 -1.38 9.53 -5.29
N ALA A 106 -1.10 10.55 -6.12
CA ALA A 106 -0.18 10.39 -7.25
C ALA A 106 1.27 10.45 -6.81
N GLN A 107 1.55 11.11 -5.69
CA GLN A 107 2.90 11.30 -5.21
C GLN A 107 2.98 11.09 -3.70
N LEU A 108 4.17 10.66 -3.25
CA LEU A 108 4.39 10.33 -1.85
C LEU A 108 4.18 11.51 -0.93
N ASP A 109 4.67 12.69 -1.29
CA ASP A 109 4.53 13.85 -0.44
C ASP A 109 3.07 14.25 -0.26
N GLU A 110 2.23 14.02 -1.26
CA GLU A 110 0.80 14.27 -1.14
C GLU A 110 0.17 13.34 -0.11
N ALA A 111 0.55 12.06 -0.16
CA ALA A 111 0.03 11.08 0.79
C ALA A 111 0.44 11.42 2.22
N LEU A 112 1.69 11.79 2.42
CA LEU A 112 2.18 12.12 3.76
C LEU A 112 1.49 13.36 4.32
N ARG A 113 1.27 14.38 3.47
CA ARG A 113 0.55 15.57 3.91
C ARG A 113 -0.90 15.26 4.25
N ALA A 114 -1.53 14.36 3.48
CA ALA A 114 -2.93 14.00 3.74
C ALA A 114 -3.08 13.31 5.10
N VAL A 115 -2.11 12.48 5.49
CA VAL A 115 -2.15 11.86 6.82
C VAL A 115 -2.03 12.91 7.91
N ASP A 116 -1.09 13.85 7.76
CA ASP A 116 -0.93 14.92 8.74
C ASP A 116 -2.18 15.77 8.88
N ASP A 117 -2.83 16.08 7.76
CA ASP A 117 -4.01 16.93 7.75
C ASP A 117 -5.25 16.24 8.33
N SER A 118 -5.30 14.92 8.30
CA SER A 118 -6.46 14.17 8.75
C SER A 118 -6.48 13.94 10.26
N GLY A 119 -5.40 14.31 10.91
CA GLY A 119 -5.26 14.03 12.30
C GLY A 119 -5.39 15.16 13.21
#